data_da7936afaa6270b8afc794e2b421b555
#
_entry.id   da7936afaa6270b8afc794e2b421b555
#
_cell.length_a   1.000
_cell.length_b   1.000
_cell.length_c   1.000
_cell.angle_alpha   90.00
_cell.angle_beta   90.00
_cell.angle_gamma   90.00
#
_symmetry.space_group_name_H-M   'P 1'
#
loop_
_entity.id
_entity.type
_entity.pdbx_description
1 polymer ?
#
loop_
_entity_poly.entity_id
_entity_poly.type
_entity_poly.pdbx_seq_one_letter_code
_entity_poly.pdbx_strand_id
1 'polypeptide(L)' 'MNKDTKALIAIARFNAIMNGMIAENNQREYMGNAMAYAEDNFAVECDKFNTAIRKIEDEQ' A
#
# COMPACT_ATOMS: atom_id res chain seq x y z
N MET A 1 2.60 5.40 -21.59
CA MET A 1 1.47 5.12 -20.67
C MET A 1 0.93 6.45 -20.19
N ASN A 2 -0.38 6.64 -20.22
CA ASN A 2 -0.96 7.91 -19.78
C ASN A 2 -1.11 7.98 -18.25
N LYS A 3 -1.43 9.17 -17.76
CA LYS A 3 -1.56 9.41 -16.30
C LYS A 3 -2.62 8.53 -15.67
N ASP A 4 -3.76 8.36 -16.32
CA ASP A 4 -4.87 7.57 -15.79
C ASP A 4 -4.46 6.11 -15.62
N THR A 5 -3.77 5.56 -16.62
CA THR A 5 -3.29 4.19 -16.55
C THR A 5 -2.22 4.03 -15.46
N LYS A 6 -1.30 4.99 -15.34
CA LYS A 6 -0.29 4.97 -14.29
C LYS A 6 -0.93 5.03 -12.89
N ALA A 7 -1.95 5.87 -12.73
CA ALA A 7 -2.67 5.99 -11.47
C ALA A 7 -3.38 4.69 -11.11
N LEU A 8 -4.01 4.03 -12.08
CA LEU A 8 -4.67 2.75 -11.85
C LEU A 8 -3.69 1.66 -11.42
N ILE A 9 -2.50 1.63 -12.04
CA ILE A 9 -1.45 0.68 -11.65
C ILE A 9 -0.98 0.97 -10.22
N ALA A 10 -0.78 2.24 -9.87
CA ALA A 10 -0.36 2.62 -8.53
C ALA A 10 -1.40 2.21 -7.48
N ILE A 11 -2.69 2.43 -7.77
CA ILE A 11 -3.80 2.03 -6.90
C ILE A 11 -3.80 0.51 -6.71
N ALA A 12 -3.66 -0.24 -7.80
CA ALA A 12 -3.66 -1.71 -7.75
C ALA A 12 -2.49 -2.23 -6.90
N ARG A 13 -1.31 -1.65 -7.07
CA ARG A 13 -0.13 -2.01 -6.28
C ARG A 13 -0.33 -1.70 -4.79
N PHE A 14 -0.86 -0.52 -4.51
CA PHE A 14 -1.13 -0.11 -3.14
C PHE A 14 -2.11 -1.08 -2.47
N ASN A 15 -3.20 -1.41 -3.16
CA ASN A 15 -4.20 -2.35 -2.64
C ASN A 15 -3.59 -3.73 -2.38
N ALA A 16 -2.73 -4.21 -3.28
CA ALA A 16 -2.07 -5.51 -3.12
C ALA A 16 -1.16 -5.50 -1.89
N ILE A 17 -0.39 -4.44 -1.69
CA ILE A 17 0.49 -4.30 -0.53
C ILE A 17 -0.33 -4.26 0.76
N MET A 18 -1.39 -3.45 0.81
CA MET A 18 -2.24 -3.33 2.00
C MET A 18 -2.91 -4.65 2.33
N ASN A 19 -3.45 -5.33 1.33
CA ASN A 19 -4.11 -6.63 1.54
C ASN A 19 -3.11 -7.67 2.02
N GLY A 20 -1.89 -7.66 1.51
CA GLY A 20 -0.83 -8.57 1.95
C GLY A 20 -0.45 -8.34 3.41
N MET A 21 -0.34 -7.06 3.82
CA MET A 21 -0.03 -6.71 5.22
C MET A 21 -1.14 -7.13 6.17
N ILE A 22 -2.39 -6.90 5.78
CA ILE A 22 -3.56 -7.32 6.57
C ILE A 22 -3.61 -8.84 6.69
N ALA A 23 -3.40 -9.55 5.60
CA ALA A 23 -3.40 -11.01 5.59
C ALA A 23 -2.32 -11.57 6.51
N GLU A 24 -1.11 -10.99 6.47
CA GLU A 24 -0.01 -11.42 7.35
C GLU A 24 -0.36 -11.19 8.82
N ASN A 25 -0.94 -10.02 9.16
CA ASN A 25 -1.36 -9.73 10.52
C ASN A 25 -2.43 -10.71 11.00
N ASN A 26 -3.41 -11.01 10.14
CA ASN A 26 -4.49 -11.96 10.48
C ASN A 26 -3.93 -13.36 10.72
N GLN A 27 -2.99 -13.79 9.89
CA GLN A 27 -2.36 -15.10 10.05
C GLN A 27 -1.59 -15.18 11.37
N ARG A 28 -0.84 -14.15 11.71
CA ARG A 28 -0.09 -14.10 12.98
C ARG A 28 -1.00 -14.09 14.18
N GLU A 29 -2.10 -13.34 14.11
CA GLU A 29 -3.10 -13.33 15.18
C GLU A 29 -3.70 -14.72 15.39
N TYR A 30 -4.05 -15.39 14.29
CA TYR A 30 -4.60 -16.75 14.33
C TYR A 30 -3.62 -17.72 14.99
N MET A 31 -2.32 -17.55 14.75
CA MET A 31 -1.26 -18.40 15.30
C MET A 31 -0.83 -17.97 16.70
N GLY A 32 -1.40 -16.88 17.24
CA GLY A 32 -1.02 -16.37 18.55
C GLY A 32 0.27 -15.58 18.57
N ASN A 33 0.77 -15.16 17.42
CA ASN A 33 2.00 -14.38 17.30
C ASN A 33 1.69 -12.89 17.33
N ALA A 34 2.70 -12.08 17.62
CA ALA A 34 2.58 -10.62 17.53
C ALA A 34 2.36 -10.18 16.09
N MET A 35 1.68 -9.04 15.90
CA MET A 35 1.46 -8.46 14.58
C MET A 35 2.79 -8.15 13.89
N ALA A 36 2.84 -8.41 12.59
CA ALA A 36 3.99 -8.05 11.77
C ALA A 36 4.01 -6.56 11.46
N TYR A 37 2.82 -5.95 11.28
CA TYR A 37 2.66 -4.57 10.87
C TYR A 37 1.77 -3.81 11.83
N ALA A 38 2.25 -2.68 12.31
CA ALA A 38 1.50 -1.78 13.19
C ALA A 38 0.98 -0.60 12.36
N GLU A 39 0.26 0.31 13.02
CA GLU A 39 -0.33 1.48 12.37
C GLU A 39 0.70 2.30 11.60
N ASP A 40 1.89 2.52 12.15
CA ASP A 40 2.95 3.28 11.49
C ASP A 40 3.43 2.62 10.20
N ASN A 41 3.44 1.30 10.12
CA ASN A 41 3.81 0.60 8.89
C ASN A 41 2.78 0.88 7.79
N PHE A 42 1.50 0.88 8.13
CA PHE A 42 0.43 1.23 7.18
C PHE A 42 0.53 2.69 6.76
N ALA A 43 0.81 3.59 7.70
CA ALA A 43 0.97 5.01 7.41
C ALA A 43 2.12 5.28 6.44
N VAL A 44 3.24 4.57 6.60
CA VAL A 44 4.39 4.68 5.69
C VAL A 44 4.00 4.28 4.27
N GLU A 45 3.23 3.21 4.12
CA GLU A 45 2.76 2.77 2.80
C GLU A 45 1.80 3.78 2.18
N CYS A 46 0.92 4.39 2.98
CA CYS A 46 0.04 5.46 2.51
C CYS A 46 0.84 6.66 2.01
N ASP A 47 1.90 7.06 2.72
CA ASP A 47 2.77 8.17 2.32
C ASP A 47 3.47 7.86 0.99
N LYS A 48 3.96 6.63 0.83
CA LYS A 48 4.57 6.20 -0.43
C LYS A 48 3.58 6.27 -1.59
N PHE A 49 2.35 5.86 -1.36
CA PHE A 49 1.29 5.93 -2.35
C PHE A 49 1.00 7.39 -2.73
N ASN A 50 0.86 8.27 -1.75
CA ASN A 50 0.60 9.68 -1.98
C ASN A 50 1.73 10.32 -2.79
N THR A 51 2.98 9.98 -2.48
CA THR A 51 4.14 10.46 -3.23
C THR A 51 4.11 9.99 -4.68
N ALA A 52 3.75 8.72 -4.90
CA ALA A 52 3.64 8.15 -6.25
C ALA A 52 2.56 8.88 -7.06
N ILE A 53 1.40 9.14 -6.45
CA ILE A 53 0.29 9.84 -7.11
C ILE A 53 0.69 11.28 -7.47
N ARG A 54 1.37 11.99 -6.57
CA ARG A 54 1.86 13.35 -6.84
C ARG A 54 2.82 13.37 -8.03
N LYS A 55 3.73 12.40 -8.10
CA LYS A 55 4.66 12.31 -9.23
C LYS A 55 3.92 12.10 -10.55
N ILE A 56 2.89 11.27 -10.55
CA ILE A 56 2.08 11.02 -11.74
C ILE A 56 1.34 12.29 -12.14
N GLU A 57 0.74 13.00 -11.19
CA GLU A 57 0.01 14.25 -11.45
C GLU A 57 0.92 15.34 -12.01
N ASP A 58 2.18 15.40 -11.55
CA ASP A 58 3.16 16.39 -11.99
C ASP A 58 3.74 16.08 -13.36
N GLU A 59 3.53 14.90 -13.91
CA GLU A 59 3.99 14.54 -15.25
C GLU A 59 3.21 15.30 -16.31
N GLN A 60 3.92 15.77 -17.30
CA GLN A 60 3.34 16.55 -18.41
C GLN A 60 3.14 15.66 -19.63
#